data_1e31f0dd9de2b7effd23de71661a2344
#
_entry.id   1e31f0dd9de2b7effd23de71661a2344
#
_cell.length_a   1.000
_cell.length_b   1.000
_cell.length_c   1.000
_cell.angle_alpha   90.00
_cell.angle_beta   90.00
_cell.angle_gamma   90.00
#
_symmetry.space_group_name_H-M   'P 1'
#
loop_
_entity.id
_entity.type
_entity.pdbx_description
1 polymer ?
#
loop_
_entity_poly.entity_id
_entity_poly.type
_entity_poly.pdbx_seq_one_letter_code
_entity_poly.pdbx_strand_id
1 'polypeptide(L)'
;MTHHQAQEPPRSETVGLLLAAGGGRRLGGRPKALLTHRGRPLVEHAVGVLRAGGCARIHVVLGAESATVRARAELPGCVLVDNPAWAEGMGSSLRAGLESLTGTGADAALVSLVDQPGIGPEAVARVLAAYGSGGSQSGAQSGSQSGPSRGALREALAAASYDGVRGHPVLFGADHWAEIAASATGDRGARAYLKAHGDAITLVECGDVARPYDIDTEADLVHLE
;
A
#
# COMPACT_ATOMS: atom_id res chain seq x y z
N MET A 1 -8.40 32.12 -35.05
CA MET A 1 -7.96 30.69 -35.00
C MET A 1 -7.65 30.37 -33.58
N THR A 2 -8.59 29.81 -32.86
CA THR A 2 -8.47 29.42 -31.47
C THR A 2 -7.83 28.03 -31.42
N HIS A 3 -6.56 27.96 -30.96
CA HIS A 3 -5.92 26.69 -30.71
C HIS A 3 -6.61 26.01 -29.51
N HIS A 4 -7.40 25.00 -29.80
CA HIS A 4 -7.89 24.05 -28.81
C HIS A 4 -6.67 23.22 -28.38
N GLN A 5 -6.05 23.55 -27.22
CA GLN A 5 -5.10 22.68 -26.59
C GLN A 5 -5.88 21.40 -26.19
N ALA A 6 -5.60 20.30 -26.88
CA ALA A 6 -6.06 19.00 -26.46
C ALA A 6 -5.48 18.74 -25.05
N GLN A 7 -6.33 18.75 -24.03
CA GLN A 7 -5.97 18.39 -22.69
C GLN A 7 -5.57 16.91 -22.71
N GLU A 8 -4.28 16.62 -22.43
CA GLU A 8 -3.84 15.23 -22.23
C GLU A 8 -4.79 14.57 -21.22
N PRO A 9 -5.27 13.34 -21.49
CA PRO A 9 -6.09 12.63 -20.53
C PRO A 9 -5.31 12.50 -19.21
N PRO A 10 -5.97 12.68 -18.06
CA PRO A 10 -5.31 12.57 -16.77
C PRO A 10 -4.65 11.20 -16.67
N ARG A 11 -3.36 11.19 -16.35
CA ARG A 11 -2.60 9.97 -16.18
C ARG A 11 -3.23 9.13 -15.06
N SER A 12 -3.32 7.81 -15.28
CA SER A 12 -3.75 6.88 -14.25
C SER A 12 -2.82 6.98 -13.02
N GLU A 13 -3.41 7.07 -11.83
CA GLU A 13 -2.66 7.32 -10.60
C GLU A 13 -2.89 6.22 -9.56
N THR A 14 -1.77 5.62 -9.09
CA THR A 14 -1.77 4.77 -7.91
C THR A 14 -1.23 5.54 -6.71
N VAL A 15 -1.99 5.54 -5.61
CA VAL A 15 -1.58 6.13 -4.34
C VAL A 15 -1.04 5.04 -3.42
N GLY A 16 0.12 5.27 -2.81
CA GLY A 16 0.63 4.42 -1.72
C GLY A 16 -0.22 4.64 -0.47
N LEU A 17 -0.76 3.57 0.11
CA LEU A 17 -1.54 3.60 1.34
C LEU A 17 -0.80 2.81 2.41
N LEU A 18 -0.15 3.52 3.34
CA LEU A 18 0.60 2.92 4.44
C LEU A 18 -0.30 2.81 5.69
N LEU A 19 -0.52 1.58 6.17
CA LEU A 19 -1.21 1.35 7.44
C LEU A 19 -0.20 1.38 8.58
N ALA A 20 -0.24 2.42 9.41
CA ALA A 20 0.71 2.69 10.49
C ALA A 20 0.01 2.98 11.84
N ALA A 21 -1.22 2.49 12.01
CA ALA A 21 -2.06 2.81 13.16
C ALA A 21 -1.86 1.88 14.38
N GLY A 22 -1.04 0.83 14.26
CA GLY A 22 -0.89 -0.22 15.28
C GLY A 22 -0.18 0.24 16.56
N GLY A 23 -0.79 -0.07 17.73
CA GLY A 23 -0.29 0.33 19.05
C GLY A 23 0.77 -0.57 19.67
N GLY A 24 1.21 -1.63 19.00
CA GLY A 24 2.29 -2.52 19.50
C GLY A 24 2.01 -3.15 20.86
N ARG A 25 0.81 -3.66 21.11
CA ARG A 25 0.42 -4.23 22.43
C ARG A 25 1.40 -5.29 22.95
N ARG A 26 1.90 -6.16 22.05
CA ARG A 26 2.89 -7.21 22.39
C ARG A 26 4.33 -6.67 22.47
N LEU A 27 4.54 -5.41 22.13
CA LEU A 27 5.80 -4.67 22.20
C LEU A 27 5.82 -3.68 23.36
N GLY A 28 5.07 -3.97 24.45
CA GLY A 28 4.95 -3.08 25.60
C GLY A 28 4.21 -1.78 25.32
N GLY A 29 3.31 -1.76 24.33
CA GLY A 29 2.54 -0.55 23.97
C GLY A 29 3.32 0.47 23.16
N ARG A 30 4.49 0.11 22.64
CA ARG A 30 5.27 0.99 21.76
C ARG A 30 4.63 1.03 20.36
N PRO A 31 4.25 2.22 19.83
CA PRO A 31 3.68 2.33 18.50
C PRO A 31 4.69 1.83 17.46
N LYS A 32 4.29 0.85 16.65
CA LYS A 32 5.18 0.23 15.64
C LYS A 32 5.78 1.26 14.70
N ALA A 33 5.00 2.29 14.34
CA ALA A 33 5.44 3.39 13.49
C ALA A 33 6.72 4.09 13.96
N LEU A 34 6.96 4.12 15.29
CA LEU A 34 8.11 4.79 15.92
C LEU A 34 9.25 3.83 16.32
N LEU A 35 9.14 2.54 16.07
CA LEU A 35 10.27 1.64 16.26
C LEU A 35 11.40 2.05 15.31
N THR A 36 12.64 2.00 15.83
CA THR A 36 13.80 2.42 15.06
C THR A 36 14.30 1.29 14.17
N HIS A 37 14.44 1.55 12.89
CA HIS A 37 15.08 0.68 11.90
C HIS A 37 16.16 1.47 11.18
N ARG A 38 17.41 1.00 11.23
CA ARG A 38 18.58 1.68 10.62
C ARG A 38 18.66 3.17 10.98
N GLY A 39 18.41 3.50 12.25
CA GLY A 39 18.48 4.86 12.78
C GLY A 39 17.28 5.76 12.48
N ARG A 40 16.22 5.27 11.86
CA ARG A 40 15.00 6.05 11.52
C ARG A 40 13.74 5.34 11.99
N PRO A 41 12.64 6.07 12.27
CA PRO A 41 11.33 5.46 12.52
C PRO A 41 10.87 4.56 11.37
N LEU A 42 10.24 3.42 11.70
CA LEU A 42 9.71 2.48 10.68
C LEU A 42 8.76 3.16 9.68
N VAL A 43 7.96 4.12 10.14
CA VAL A 43 7.05 4.86 9.24
C VAL A 43 7.81 5.66 8.18
N GLU A 44 8.96 6.23 8.51
CA GLU A 44 9.80 6.95 7.55
C GLU A 44 10.45 5.98 6.55
N HIS A 45 10.92 4.83 7.05
CA HIS A 45 11.46 3.76 6.21
C HIS A 45 10.40 3.28 5.20
N ALA A 46 9.20 2.94 5.67
CA ALA A 46 8.13 2.44 4.82
C ALA A 46 7.64 3.48 3.78
N VAL A 47 7.57 4.76 4.15
CA VAL A 47 7.29 5.85 3.20
C VAL A 47 8.39 5.96 2.16
N GLY A 48 9.67 5.84 2.57
CA GLY A 48 10.81 5.82 1.65
C GLY A 48 10.73 4.67 0.65
N VAL A 49 10.36 3.47 1.11
CA VAL A 49 10.15 2.28 0.27
C VAL A 49 9.04 2.50 -0.76
N LEU A 50 7.87 2.98 -0.34
CA LEU A 50 6.76 3.27 -1.25
C LEU A 50 7.15 4.31 -2.32
N ARG A 51 7.86 5.35 -1.90
CA ARG A 51 8.32 6.43 -2.79
C ARG A 51 9.32 5.92 -3.82
N ALA A 52 10.35 5.19 -3.36
CA ALA A 52 11.37 4.61 -4.22
C ALA A 52 10.80 3.53 -5.15
N GLY A 53 9.74 2.84 -4.74
CA GLY A 53 9.02 1.85 -5.56
C GLY A 53 8.07 2.44 -6.59
N GLY A 54 7.84 3.78 -6.59
CA GLY A 54 7.08 4.47 -7.64
C GLY A 54 5.77 5.13 -7.19
N CYS A 55 5.42 5.12 -5.90
CA CYS A 55 4.25 5.84 -5.39
C CYS A 55 4.58 7.34 -5.24
N ALA A 56 4.09 8.17 -6.15
CA ALA A 56 4.31 9.62 -6.10
C ALA A 56 3.55 10.29 -4.95
N ARG A 57 2.33 9.83 -4.66
CA ARG A 57 1.47 10.30 -3.58
C ARG A 57 1.31 9.18 -2.54
N ILE A 58 1.41 9.52 -1.25
CA ILE A 58 1.35 8.56 -0.16
C ILE A 58 0.41 9.08 0.92
N HIS A 59 -0.57 8.27 1.30
CA HIS A 59 -1.40 8.45 2.48
C HIS A 59 -0.91 7.53 3.59
N VAL A 60 -0.75 8.07 4.80
CA VAL A 60 -0.30 7.33 5.98
C VAL A 60 -1.41 7.34 7.02
N VAL A 61 -1.96 6.17 7.32
CA VAL A 61 -3.01 6.02 8.32
C VAL A 61 -2.37 5.88 9.70
N LEU A 62 -2.66 6.83 10.57
CA LEU A 62 -2.19 6.90 11.96
C LEU A 62 -3.32 6.56 12.92
N GLY A 63 -2.98 5.99 14.07
CA GLY A 63 -3.94 5.61 15.11
C GLY A 63 -3.34 5.76 16.49
N ALA A 64 -2.82 4.69 17.07
CA ALA A 64 -2.14 4.75 18.35
C ALA A 64 -1.02 5.80 18.34
N GLU A 65 -1.03 6.66 19.36
CA GLU A 65 -0.01 7.71 19.53
C GLU A 65 0.17 8.60 18.28
N SER A 66 -0.91 8.88 17.53
CA SER A 66 -0.83 9.66 16.27
C SER A 66 -0.16 11.03 16.48
N ALA A 67 -0.40 11.69 17.59
CA ALA A 67 0.24 12.96 17.95
C ALA A 67 1.76 12.80 18.13
N THR A 68 2.20 11.72 18.78
CA THR A 68 3.62 11.41 18.98
C THR A 68 4.30 11.07 17.65
N VAL A 69 3.63 10.32 16.77
CA VAL A 69 4.15 10.01 15.43
C VAL A 69 4.33 11.28 14.62
N ARG A 70 3.33 12.19 14.61
CA ARG A 70 3.40 13.49 13.92
C ARG A 70 4.53 14.38 14.42
N ALA A 71 4.83 14.31 15.73
CA ALA A 71 5.88 15.14 16.34
C ALA A 71 7.29 14.58 16.12
N ARG A 72 7.44 13.27 15.91
CA ARG A 72 8.74 12.59 15.90
C ARG A 72 9.17 12.03 14.55
N ALA A 73 8.24 11.83 13.61
CA ALA A 73 8.54 11.29 12.28
C ALA A 73 8.51 12.39 11.22
N GLU A 74 9.49 12.36 10.32
CA GLU A 74 9.57 13.25 9.17
C GLU A 74 8.86 12.60 7.96
N LEU A 75 7.65 13.08 7.65
CA LEU A 75 6.80 12.55 6.58
C LEU A 75 6.46 13.63 5.53
N PRO A 76 7.46 14.29 4.92
CA PRO A 76 7.23 15.39 4.00
C PRO A 76 6.43 14.92 2.78
N GLY A 77 5.42 15.69 2.38
CA GLY A 77 4.60 15.41 1.19
C GLY A 77 3.65 14.21 1.34
N CYS A 78 3.52 13.63 2.54
CA CYS A 78 2.51 12.63 2.83
C CYS A 78 1.21 13.27 3.31
N VAL A 79 0.08 12.65 2.97
CA VAL A 79 -1.22 12.94 3.57
C VAL A 79 -1.37 12.08 4.82
N LEU A 80 -1.47 12.70 6.00
CA LEU A 80 -1.63 12.00 7.27
C LEU A 80 -3.12 11.85 7.59
N VAL A 81 -3.59 10.61 7.68
CA VAL A 81 -4.99 10.23 7.90
C VAL A 81 -5.13 9.73 9.33
N ASP A 82 -5.96 10.38 10.14
CA ASP A 82 -6.24 9.91 11.49
C ASP A 82 -7.33 8.82 11.47
N ASN A 83 -7.07 7.72 12.18
CA ASN A 83 -8.05 6.69 12.46
C ASN A 83 -8.34 6.64 13.96
N PRO A 84 -9.35 7.33 14.48
CA PRO A 84 -9.70 7.26 15.90
C PRO A 84 -10.20 5.87 16.34
N ALA A 85 -10.69 5.07 15.39
CA ALA A 85 -11.18 3.71 15.64
C ALA A 85 -10.08 2.63 15.50
N TRP A 86 -8.80 3.01 15.55
CA TRP A 86 -7.67 2.08 15.34
C TRP A 86 -7.69 0.85 16.25
N ALA A 87 -8.25 0.99 17.45
CA ALA A 87 -8.35 -0.12 18.42
C ALA A 87 -9.30 -1.24 17.98
N GLU A 88 -10.20 -0.98 17.00
CA GLU A 88 -11.05 -1.99 16.38
C GLU A 88 -10.27 -2.97 15.49
N GLY A 89 -9.01 -2.67 15.18
CA GLY A 89 -8.13 -3.51 14.39
C GLY A 89 -7.81 -2.96 12.99
N MET A 90 -7.09 -3.77 12.20
CA MET A 90 -6.58 -3.39 10.87
C MET A 90 -7.72 -2.97 9.90
N GLY A 91 -8.90 -3.56 10.02
CA GLY A 91 -10.04 -3.24 9.16
C GLY A 91 -10.46 -1.78 9.23
N SER A 92 -10.48 -1.19 10.44
CA SER A 92 -10.78 0.23 10.62
C SER A 92 -9.75 1.14 9.93
N SER A 93 -8.46 0.76 10.00
CA SER A 93 -7.38 1.51 9.36
C SER A 93 -7.44 1.43 7.84
N LEU A 94 -7.79 0.26 7.30
CA LEU A 94 -7.98 0.10 5.87
C LEU A 94 -9.17 0.93 5.37
N ARG A 95 -10.30 0.92 6.09
CA ARG A 95 -11.48 1.77 5.77
C ARG A 95 -11.11 3.24 5.74
N ALA A 96 -10.51 3.75 6.83
CA ALA A 96 -10.10 5.16 6.91
C ALA A 96 -9.14 5.54 5.77
N GLY A 97 -8.20 4.66 5.44
CA GLY A 97 -7.27 4.85 4.35
C GLY A 97 -7.95 4.93 2.98
N LEU A 98 -8.81 3.97 2.65
CA LEU A 98 -9.55 3.97 1.37
C LEU A 98 -10.51 5.15 1.25
N GLU A 99 -11.18 5.51 2.34
CA GLU A 99 -12.05 6.70 2.39
C GLU A 99 -11.28 7.98 2.10
N SER A 100 -10.06 8.10 2.61
CA SER A 100 -9.20 9.28 2.36
C SER A 100 -8.79 9.45 0.90
N LEU A 101 -8.94 8.42 0.08
CA LEU A 101 -8.67 8.44 -1.36
C LEU A 101 -9.90 8.83 -2.19
N THR A 102 -11.10 8.81 -1.60
CA THR A 102 -12.35 9.15 -2.29
C THR A 102 -12.31 10.60 -2.76
N GLY A 103 -12.65 10.82 -4.04
CA GLY A 103 -12.64 12.16 -4.64
C GLY A 103 -11.25 12.72 -4.97
N THR A 104 -10.16 12.02 -4.70
CA THR A 104 -8.81 12.49 -5.02
C THR A 104 -8.39 12.28 -6.48
N GLY A 105 -9.17 11.52 -7.23
CA GLY A 105 -8.84 11.12 -8.60
C GLY A 105 -7.91 9.92 -8.70
N ALA A 106 -7.54 9.29 -7.59
CA ALA A 106 -6.77 8.05 -7.57
C ALA A 106 -7.56 6.90 -8.22
N ASP A 107 -6.87 6.09 -9.01
CA ASP A 107 -7.46 4.94 -9.71
C ASP A 107 -7.16 3.61 -8.99
N ALA A 108 -6.11 3.58 -8.17
CA ALA A 108 -5.75 2.44 -7.34
C ALA A 108 -5.04 2.85 -6.04
N ALA A 109 -5.08 1.98 -5.04
CA ALA A 109 -4.34 2.07 -3.79
C ALA A 109 -3.36 0.90 -3.68
N LEU A 110 -2.08 1.18 -3.48
CA LEU A 110 -1.09 0.16 -3.10
C LEU A 110 -0.96 0.15 -1.58
N VAL A 111 -1.53 -0.86 -0.95
CA VAL A 111 -1.55 -1.01 0.52
C VAL A 111 -0.29 -1.70 1.01
N SER A 112 0.39 -1.09 1.97
CA SER A 112 1.56 -1.63 2.66
C SER A 112 1.41 -1.49 4.17
N LEU A 113 2.15 -2.30 4.93
CA LEU A 113 2.13 -2.30 6.39
C LEU A 113 3.44 -1.73 6.93
N VAL A 114 3.35 -0.91 7.99
CA VAL A 114 4.52 -0.25 8.59
C VAL A 114 5.47 -1.23 9.27
N ASP A 115 4.95 -2.37 9.70
CA ASP A 115 5.67 -3.38 10.50
C ASP A 115 6.34 -4.48 9.65
N GLN A 116 6.46 -4.27 8.35
CA GLN A 116 7.14 -5.19 7.42
C GLN A 116 8.41 -4.56 6.82
N PRO A 117 9.47 -4.32 7.60
CA PRO A 117 10.69 -3.64 7.12
C PRO A 117 11.46 -4.43 6.06
N GLY A 118 11.22 -5.73 5.93
CA GLY A 118 11.82 -6.58 4.91
C GLY A 118 11.24 -6.42 3.51
N ILE A 119 10.16 -5.63 3.36
CA ILE A 119 9.60 -5.28 2.05
C ILE A 119 10.36 -4.09 1.48
N GLY A 120 11.04 -4.31 0.36
CA GLY A 120 11.84 -3.28 -0.32
C GLY A 120 11.10 -2.59 -1.48
N PRO A 121 11.70 -1.52 -2.04
CA PRO A 121 11.11 -0.76 -3.15
C PRO A 121 10.91 -1.59 -4.41
N GLU A 122 11.71 -2.63 -4.63
CA GLU A 122 11.59 -3.50 -5.79
C GLU A 122 10.30 -4.33 -5.76
N ALA A 123 9.88 -4.84 -4.59
CA ALA A 123 8.60 -5.53 -4.45
C ALA A 123 7.43 -4.59 -4.74
N VAL A 124 7.50 -3.34 -4.27
CA VAL A 124 6.52 -2.29 -4.58
C VAL A 124 6.46 -2.04 -6.09
N ALA A 125 7.61 -1.84 -6.75
CA ALA A 125 7.70 -1.59 -8.18
C ALA A 125 7.15 -2.76 -9.02
N ARG A 126 7.43 -4.02 -8.62
CA ARG A 126 6.90 -5.21 -9.30
C ARG A 126 5.38 -5.29 -9.25
N VAL A 127 4.79 -5.05 -8.09
CA VAL A 127 3.32 -5.07 -7.94
C VAL A 127 2.67 -3.95 -8.73
N LEU A 128 3.25 -2.74 -8.75
CA LEU A 128 2.79 -1.65 -9.60
C LEU A 128 2.89 -1.99 -11.08
N ALA A 129 3.99 -2.62 -11.51
CA ALA A 129 4.23 -3.00 -12.90
C ALA A 129 3.27 -4.09 -13.40
N ALA A 130 2.68 -4.90 -12.53
CA ALA A 130 1.71 -5.94 -12.92
C ALA A 130 0.51 -5.37 -13.71
N TYR A 131 0.18 -4.10 -13.49
CA TYR A 131 -0.85 -3.37 -14.22
C TYR A 131 -0.31 -2.15 -14.98
N GLY A 132 1.00 -1.84 -14.83
CA GLY A 132 1.69 -0.75 -15.51
C GLY A 132 2.20 -1.09 -16.91
N SER A 133 2.46 -2.35 -17.16
CA SER A 133 2.85 -2.88 -18.44
C SER A 133 1.62 -3.55 -19.04
N GLY A 134 1.01 -2.95 -20.05
CA GLY A 134 -0.12 -3.55 -20.74
C GLY A 134 0.21 -5.00 -21.11
N GLY A 135 -0.43 -5.97 -20.44
CA GLY A 135 -0.24 -7.37 -20.66
C GLY A 135 -0.45 -7.75 -22.12
N SER A 136 0.63 -8.09 -22.80
CA SER A 136 0.62 -8.91 -24.01
C SER A 136 1.41 -10.17 -23.73
N GLN A 137 0.72 -11.20 -23.28
CA GLN A 137 1.09 -12.53 -23.65
C GLN A 137 0.54 -12.75 -25.07
N SER A 138 1.36 -12.50 -26.04
CA SER A 138 1.57 -13.06 -27.35
C SER A 138 1.80 -12.00 -28.45
N GLY A 139 2.99 -12.06 -29.08
CA GLY A 139 3.25 -11.51 -30.40
C GLY A 139 3.85 -10.11 -30.44
N ALA A 140 5.12 -10.07 -30.79
CA ALA A 140 5.89 -8.88 -31.12
C ALA A 140 5.11 -7.88 -31.99
N GLN A 141 5.02 -6.61 -31.52
CA GLN A 141 5.12 -5.44 -32.41
C GLN A 141 5.46 -4.19 -31.58
N SER A 142 6.49 -3.49 -32.04
CA SER A 142 6.98 -2.21 -31.54
C SER A 142 5.90 -1.12 -31.64
N GLY A 143 5.65 -0.39 -30.57
CA GLY A 143 4.84 0.81 -30.64
C GLY A 143 4.45 1.33 -29.26
N SER A 144 4.88 2.56 -28.91
CA SER A 144 4.41 3.42 -27.82
C SER A 144 4.13 2.76 -26.47
N GLN A 145 4.94 3.06 -25.47
CA GLN A 145 4.68 2.73 -24.06
C GLN A 145 3.50 3.57 -23.55
N SER A 146 2.29 3.17 -23.88
CA SER A 146 1.08 3.67 -23.22
C SER A 146 0.94 2.88 -21.93
N GLY A 147 0.98 3.55 -20.78
CA GLY A 147 0.64 2.96 -19.49
C GLY A 147 -0.76 2.30 -19.50
N PRO A 148 -1.15 1.57 -18.44
CA PRO A 148 -2.45 0.90 -18.41
C PRO A 148 -3.56 1.90 -18.66
N SER A 149 -4.63 1.44 -19.30
CA SER A 149 -5.83 2.27 -19.38
C SER A 149 -6.34 2.51 -17.96
N ARG A 150 -6.86 3.70 -17.72
CA ARG A 150 -7.43 4.08 -16.41
C ARG A 150 -8.47 3.06 -15.93
N GLY A 151 -9.28 2.50 -16.83
CA GLY A 151 -10.24 1.45 -16.52
C GLY A 151 -9.59 0.18 -15.97
N ALA A 152 -8.57 -0.32 -16.65
CA ALA A 152 -7.85 -1.53 -16.21
C ALA A 152 -7.22 -1.37 -14.82
N LEU A 153 -6.71 -0.17 -14.49
CA LEU A 153 -6.14 0.07 -13.16
C LEU A 153 -7.23 0.14 -12.08
N ARG A 154 -8.41 0.68 -12.40
CA ARG A 154 -9.54 0.75 -11.46
C ARG A 154 -10.12 -0.62 -11.09
N GLU A 155 -10.01 -1.59 -12.00
CA GLU A 155 -10.44 -2.99 -11.80
C GLU A 155 -9.29 -3.88 -11.29
N ALA A 156 -8.11 -3.31 -11.03
CA ALA A 156 -6.91 -4.08 -10.68
C ALA A 156 -7.00 -4.72 -9.30
N LEU A 157 -6.65 -6.01 -9.23
CA LEU A 157 -6.35 -6.73 -7.99
C LEU A 157 -5.01 -7.44 -8.16
N ALA A 158 -3.98 -6.99 -7.44
CA ALA A 158 -2.69 -7.67 -7.41
C ALA A 158 -2.14 -7.74 -6.00
N ALA A 159 -1.31 -8.73 -5.74
CA ALA A 159 -0.64 -8.86 -4.46
C ALA A 159 0.76 -9.44 -4.66
N ALA A 160 1.72 -8.99 -3.85
CA ALA A 160 2.98 -9.70 -3.75
C ALA A 160 2.74 -11.12 -3.26
N SER A 161 3.55 -12.07 -3.76
CA SER A 161 3.63 -13.42 -3.25
C SER A 161 5.07 -13.75 -2.87
N TYR A 162 5.19 -14.67 -1.93
CA TYR A 162 6.44 -15.14 -1.38
C TYR A 162 6.35 -16.65 -1.29
N ASP A 163 7.08 -17.37 -2.15
CA ASP A 163 6.97 -18.82 -2.30
C ASP A 163 5.51 -19.27 -2.54
N GLY A 164 4.77 -18.51 -3.35
CA GLY A 164 3.36 -18.78 -3.67
C GLY A 164 2.35 -18.35 -2.58
N VAL A 165 2.82 -17.86 -1.44
CA VAL A 165 1.95 -17.34 -0.36
C VAL A 165 1.73 -15.85 -0.55
N ARG A 166 0.45 -15.44 -0.62
CA ARG A 166 0.08 -14.04 -0.77
C ARG A 166 0.47 -13.20 0.45
N GLY A 167 1.10 -12.03 0.20
CA GLY A 167 1.50 -11.05 1.20
C GLY A 167 1.25 -9.61 0.75
N HIS A 168 1.94 -8.67 1.39
CA HIS A 168 1.96 -7.26 1.00
C HIS A 168 3.23 -6.94 0.19
N PRO A 169 3.19 -5.86 -0.62
CA PRO A 169 2.08 -4.93 -0.83
C PRO A 169 0.93 -5.54 -1.65
N VAL A 170 -0.27 -4.95 -1.50
CA VAL A 170 -1.48 -5.34 -2.23
C VAL A 170 -2.02 -4.14 -2.98
N LEU A 171 -2.29 -4.29 -4.27
CA LEU A 171 -2.89 -3.28 -5.14
C LEU A 171 -4.41 -3.50 -5.22
N PHE A 172 -5.16 -2.48 -4.89
CA PHE A 172 -6.62 -2.44 -5.00
C PHE A 172 -7.05 -1.33 -5.95
N GLY A 173 -7.61 -1.66 -7.08
CA GLY A 173 -8.28 -0.74 -7.97
C GLY A 173 -9.48 -0.06 -7.29
N ALA A 174 -9.78 1.16 -7.71
CA ALA A 174 -10.79 1.99 -7.04
C ALA A 174 -12.20 1.39 -7.06
N ASP A 175 -12.51 0.55 -8.04
CA ASP A 175 -13.83 -0.09 -8.16
C ASP A 175 -14.07 -1.15 -7.08
N HIS A 176 -13.01 -1.61 -6.40
CA HIS A 176 -13.09 -2.55 -5.28
C HIS A 176 -13.21 -1.89 -3.90
N TRP A 177 -12.90 -0.58 -3.77
CA TRP A 177 -12.73 0.06 -2.45
C TRP A 177 -13.99 0.02 -1.58
N ALA A 178 -15.16 0.26 -2.18
CA ALA A 178 -16.42 0.27 -1.44
C ALA A 178 -16.73 -1.09 -0.80
N GLU A 179 -16.53 -2.18 -1.55
CA GLU A 179 -16.80 -3.53 -1.06
C GLU A 179 -15.73 -4.00 -0.05
N ILE A 180 -14.46 -3.65 -0.31
CA ILE A 180 -13.38 -3.89 0.66
C ILE A 180 -13.69 -3.17 1.97
N ALA A 181 -14.05 -1.89 1.93
CA ALA A 181 -14.35 -1.11 3.12
C ALA A 181 -15.55 -1.68 3.88
N ALA A 182 -16.59 -2.15 3.18
CA ALA A 182 -17.76 -2.77 3.80
C ALA A 182 -17.44 -4.12 4.48
N SER A 183 -16.50 -4.90 3.92
CA SER A 183 -16.11 -6.22 4.45
C SER A 183 -14.95 -6.19 5.44
N ALA A 184 -14.21 -5.09 5.53
CA ALA A 184 -13.03 -4.95 6.39
C ALA A 184 -13.43 -4.80 7.86
N THR A 185 -13.23 -5.86 8.66
CA THR A 185 -13.59 -5.89 10.09
C THR A 185 -12.45 -6.46 10.94
N GLY A 186 -12.32 -5.97 12.18
CA GLY A 186 -11.34 -6.44 13.16
C GLY A 186 -9.92 -6.48 12.59
N ASP A 187 -9.13 -7.46 12.98
CA ASP A 187 -7.74 -7.61 12.55
C ASP A 187 -7.57 -8.30 11.17
N ARG A 188 -8.66 -8.59 10.47
CA ARG A 188 -8.58 -9.32 9.19
C ARG A 188 -8.33 -8.41 7.99
N GLY A 189 -8.53 -7.09 8.11
CA GLY A 189 -8.38 -6.16 6.99
C GLY A 189 -9.18 -6.62 5.77
N ALA A 190 -8.53 -6.69 4.60
CA ALA A 190 -9.14 -7.13 3.34
C ALA A 190 -9.17 -8.67 3.15
N ARG A 191 -8.77 -9.48 4.13
CA ARG A 191 -8.61 -10.94 3.94
C ARG A 191 -9.87 -11.65 3.46
N ALA A 192 -11.06 -11.25 3.95
CA ALA A 192 -12.33 -11.84 3.54
C ALA A 192 -12.62 -11.53 2.07
N TYR A 193 -12.44 -10.28 1.67
CA TYR A 193 -12.60 -9.82 0.29
C TYR A 193 -11.64 -10.55 -0.65
N LEU A 194 -10.36 -10.57 -0.33
CA LEU A 194 -9.33 -11.24 -1.14
C LEU A 194 -9.54 -12.75 -1.25
N LYS A 195 -10.15 -13.39 -0.23
CA LYS A 195 -10.51 -14.80 -0.30
C LYS A 195 -11.67 -15.04 -1.27
N ALA A 196 -12.68 -14.17 -1.26
CA ALA A 196 -13.83 -14.27 -2.16
C ALA A 196 -13.46 -14.00 -3.63
N HIS A 197 -12.43 -13.22 -3.89
CA HIS A 197 -11.98 -12.83 -5.24
C HIS A 197 -10.64 -13.48 -5.62
N GLY A 198 -10.31 -14.64 -5.05
CA GLY A 198 -9.01 -15.31 -5.21
C GLY A 198 -8.58 -15.49 -6.67
N ASP A 199 -9.53 -15.87 -7.54
CA ASP A 199 -9.27 -16.12 -8.96
C ASP A 199 -9.00 -14.85 -9.78
N ALA A 200 -9.40 -13.68 -9.26
CA ALA A 200 -9.17 -12.38 -9.91
C ALA A 200 -7.85 -11.72 -9.49
N ILE A 201 -7.16 -12.28 -8.48
CA ILE A 201 -5.93 -11.68 -7.96
C ILE A 201 -4.74 -12.09 -8.80
N THR A 202 -4.03 -11.12 -9.35
CA THR A 202 -2.71 -11.34 -9.95
C THR A 202 -1.66 -11.45 -8.83
N LEU A 203 -1.07 -12.63 -8.67
CA LEU A 203 0.05 -12.84 -7.74
C LEU A 203 1.36 -12.48 -8.41
N VAL A 204 2.15 -11.65 -7.74
CA VAL A 204 3.45 -11.16 -8.22
C VAL A 204 4.54 -11.69 -7.31
N GLU A 205 5.35 -12.64 -7.78
CA GLU A 205 6.39 -13.24 -6.96
C GLU A 205 7.49 -12.24 -6.61
N CYS A 206 7.79 -12.12 -5.33
CA CYS A 206 8.73 -11.17 -4.75
C CYS A 206 9.72 -11.82 -3.75
N GLY A 207 9.70 -13.12 -3.58
CA GLY A 207 10.52 -13.84 -2.59
C GLY A 207 12.03 -13.75 -2.84
N ASP A 208 12.44 -13.42 -4.07
CA ASP A 208 13.84 -13.17 -4.43
C ASP A 208 14.32 -11.76 -4.00
N VAL A 209 13.42 -10.78 -3.83
CA VAL A 209 13.76 -9.36 -3.54
C VAL A 209 13.26 -8.85 -2.20
N ALA A 210 12.41 -9.58 -1.49
CA ALA A 210 11.83 -9.14 -0.22
C ALA A 210 11.60 -10.31 0.75
N ARG A 211 11.44 -9.96 2.03
CA ARG A 211 11.15 -10.90 3.13
C ARG A 211 9.92 -10.42 3.89
N PRO A 212 8.79 -11.17 3.90
CA PRO A 212 7.51 -10.72 4.44
C PRO A 212 7.35 -11.03 5.94
N TYR A 213 8.34 -10.67 6.77
CA TYR A 213 8.23 -10.82 8.23
C TYR A 213 7.60 -9.60 8.87
N ASP A 214 6.78 -9.82 9.88
CA ASP A 214 6.15 -8.78 10.69
C ASP A 214 6.96 -8.52 11.97
N ILE A 215 6.97 -7.27 12.44
CA ILE A 215 7.50 -6.91 13.76
C ILE A 215 6.33 -6.89 14.74
N ASP A 216 6.07 -8.02 15.42
CA ASP A 216 4.92 -8.21 16.30
C ASP A 216 5.30 -8.37 17.78
N THR A 217 6.45 -8.96 18.05
CA THR A 217 6.93 -9.31 19.39
C THR A 217 8.31 -8.73 19.67
N GLU A 218 8.76 -8.79 20.93
CA GLU A 218 10.13 -8.36 21.29
C GLU A 218 11.21 -9.21 20.60
N ALA A 219 10.92 -10.47 20.32
CA ALA A 219 11.85 -11.33 19.58
C ALA A 219 12.08 -10.86 18.14
N ASP A 220 11.08 -10.23 17.51
CA ASP A 220 11.16 -9.75 16.14
C ASP A 220 12.02 -8.48 16.02
N LEU A 221 12.32 -7.80 17.14
CA LEU A 221 13.12 -6.57 17.12
C LEU A 221 14.55 -6.80 16.59
N VAL A 222 15.06 -8.03 16.63
CA VAL A 222 16.34 -8.40 16.01
C VAL A 222 16.40 -8.07 14.52
N HIS A 223 15.27 -8.01 13.84
CA HIS A 223 15.17 -7.67 12.42
C HIS A 223 15.21 -6.17 12.13
N LEU A 224 15.28 -5.32 13.16
CA LEU A 224 15.33 -3.85 13.01
C LEU A 224 16.75 -3.27 13.04
N GLU A 225 17.75 -4.07 13.35
CA GLU A 225 19.16 -3.66 13.46
C GLU A 225 19.83 -3.41 12.08
#